data_8f572bc5493775520e534c2333527c42
#
_entry.id   8f572bc5493775520e534c2333527c42
#
_cell.length_a   1.000
_cell.length_b   1.000
_cell.length_c   1.000
_cell.angle_alpha   90.00
_cell.angle_beta   90.00
_cell.angle_gamma   90.00
#
_symmetry.space_group_name_H-M   'P 1'
#
loop_
_entity.id
_entity.type
_entity.pdbx_description
1 polymer ?
#
loop_
_entity_poly.entity_id
_entity_poly.type
_entity_poly.pdbx_seq_one_letter_code
_entity_poly.pdbx_strand_id
1 'polypeptide(L)'
;LRAFILTAIIIVIAFVVKVDLTEGSIPLAALSTKNTENSLCEKQREPNYITVQTIEGDTIHSLFALHPAKVPMTFPERLQLFYNLNPHLQLQALIPGENIKLPLSFELENKCGK
;
A
#
# COMPACT_ATOMS: atom_id res chain seq x y z
N LEU A 1 -28.73 -39.28 -16.06
CA LEU A 1 -27.75 -38.40 -16.70
C LEU A 1 -27.68 -37.02 -16.01
N ARG A 2 -28.81 -36.37 -15.78
CA ARG A 2 -28.85 -35.02 -15.14
C ARG A 2 -28.27 -35.02 -13.71
N ALA A 3 -28.52 -36.08 -12.94
CA ALA A 3 -27.96 -36.22 -11.59
C ALA A 3 -26.43 -36.34 -11.60
N PHE A 4 -25.84 -37.05 -12.56
CA PHE A 4 -24.40 -37.19 -12.69
C PHE A 4 -23.73 -35.87 -13.08
N ILE A 5 -24.37 -35.06 -13.93
CA ILE A 5 -23.88 -33.75 -14.31
C ILE A 5 -23.87 -32.80 -13.09
N LEU A 6 -24.94 -32.80 -12.29
CA LEU A 6 -25.02 -31.98 -11.09
C LEU A 6 -23.96 -32.36 -10.05
N THR A 7 -23.75 -33.67 -9.83
CA THR A 7 -22.71 -34.12 -8.89
C THR A 7 -21.31 -33.77 -9.37
N ALA A 8 -21.04 -33.87 -10.66
CA ALA A 8 -19.76 -33.49 -11.23
C ALA A 8 -19.50 -32.00 -11.05
N ILE A 9 -20.49 -31.13 -11.28
CA ILE A 9 -20.37 -29.68 -11.09
C ILE A 9 -20.10 -29.36 -9.61
N ILE A 10 -20.79 -29.98 -8.68
CA ILE A 10 -20.57 -29.76 -7.24
C ILE A 10 -19.14 -30.14 -6.83
N ILE A 11 -18.63 -31.26 -7.34
CA ILE A 11 -17.25 -31.71 -7.06
C ILE A 11 -16.23 -30.69 -7.59
N VAL A 12 -16.43 -30.18 -8.80
CA VAL A 12 -15.54 -29.19 -9.40
C VAL A 12 -15.55 -27.90 -8.58
N ILE A 13 -16.71 -27.40 -8.18
CA ILE A 13 -16.82 -26.18 -7.35
C ILE A 13 -16.15 -26.40 -6.00
N ALA A 14 -16.38 -27.55 -5.34
CA ALA A 14 -15.76 -27.87 -4.07
C ALA A 14 -14.22 -27.92 -4.19
N PHE A 15 -13.71 -28.47 -5.31
CA PHE A 15 -12.30 -28.54 -5.58
C PHE A 15 -11.68 -27.14 -5.79
N VAL A 16 -12.31 -26.28 -6.57
CA VAL A 16 -11.86 -24.91 -6.81
C VAL A 16 -11.82 -24.11 -5.51
N VAL A 17 -12.88 -24.19 -4.70
CA VAL A 17 -12.95 -23.51 -3.39
C VAL A 17 -11.85 -24.03 -2.46
N LYS A 18 -11.59 -25.33 -2.46
CA LYS A 18 -10.53 -25.90 -1.62
C LYS A 18 -9.15 -25.41 -2.03
N VAL A 19 -8.86 -25.35 -3.32
CA VAL A 19 -7.58 -24.84 -3.84
C VAL A 19 -7.42 -23.36 -3.51
N ASP A 20 -8.47 -22.58 -3.66
CA ASP A 20 -8.45 -21.14 -3.39
C ASP A 20 -8.25 -20.84 -1.88
N LEU A 21 -8.76 -21.69 -1.01
CA LEU A 21 -8.59 -21.57 0.44
C LEU A 21 -7.22 -22.10 0.95
N THR A 22 -6.63 -23.08 0.26
CA THR A 22 -5.35 -23.67 0.68
C THR A 22 -4.14 -22.99 0.06
N GLU A 23 -4.28 -22.51 -1.17
CA GLU A 23 -3.24 -21.78 -1.90
C GLU A 23 -3.60 -20.32 -2.07
N GLY A 24 -4.41 -19.78 -1.13
CA GLY A 24 -4.90 -18.42 -1.19
C GLY A 24 -3.85 -17.46 -1.77
N SER A 25 -4.19 -16.88 -2.90
CA SER A 25 -3.34 -16.02 -3.71
C SER A 25 -3.00 -14.67 -3.07
N ILE A 26 -3.32 -14.52 -1.79
CA ILE A 26 -2.82 -13.41 -0.99
C ILE A 26 -1.70 -14.00 -0.13
N PRO A 27 -0.44 -13.71 -0.43
CA PRO A 27 0.61 -14.05 0.50
C PRO A 27 0.37 -13.27 1.79
N LEU A 28 -0.19 -13.94 2.77
CA LEU A 28 -0.30 -13.43 4.14
C LEU A 28 1.10 -13.24 4.76
N ALA A 29 2.14 -13.48 3.98
CA ALA A 29 3.53 -13.24 4.31
C ALA A 29 3.84 -11.77 4.62
N ALA A 30 2.96 -10.86 4.25
CA ALA A 30 3.07 -9.46 4.68
C ALA A 30 2.76 -9.27 6.17
N LEU A 31 2.13 -10.27 6.80
CA LEU A 31 1.84 -10.28 8.24
C LEU A 31 2.67 -11.30 9.01
N SER A 32 3.66 -11.90 8.36
CA SER A 32 4.67 -12.64 9.07
C SER A 32 5.55 -11.65 9.84
N THR A 33 5.06 -11.24 10.99
CA THR A 33 5.93 -10.79 12.08
C THR A 33 6.88 -11.94 12.39
N LYS A 34 7.88 -12.07 11.57
CA LYS A 34 9.07 -12.76 11.97
C LYS A 34 9.70 -11.88 13.03
N ASN A 35 9.33 -12.12 14.28
CA ASN A 35 10.17 -11.79 15.41
C ASN A 35 11.47 -12.54 15.24
N THR A 36 12.29 -12.07 14.33
CA THR A 36 13.71 -12.35 14.38
C THR A 36 14.27 -11.19 15.18
N GLU A 37 14.50 -11.43 16.45
CA GLU A 37 15.42 -10.67 17.26
C GLU A 37 16.79 -10.69 16.57
N ASN A 38 16.91 -9.90 15.56
CA ASN A 38 18.15 -9.30 15.14
C ASN A 38 17.89 -7.81 15.25
N SER A 39 18.47 -7.22 16.28
CA SER A 39 18.64 -5.78 16.43
C SER A 39 19.50 -5.25 15.29
N LEU A 40 19.05 -5.46 14.08
CA LEU A 40 19.53 -4.73 12.92
C LEU A 40 18.82 -3.40 12.99
N CYS A 41 19.59 -2.35 13.12
CA CYS A 41 19.18 -0.97 13.05
C CYS A 41 17.94 -0.81 12.19
N GLU A 42 16.81 -0.56 12.81
CA GLU A 42 15.55 -0.23 12.11
C GLU A 42 15.81 1.09 11.41
N LYS A 43 16.04 0.98 10.14
CA LYS A 43 16.27 2.09 9.23
C LYS A 43 14.95 2.84 9.12
N GLN A 44 14.66 3.70 10.09
CA GLN A 44 13.49 4.58 10.04
C GLN A 44 13.65 5.49 8.82
N ARG A 45 12.85 5.20 7.81
CA ARG A 45 12.74 6.05 6.63
C ARG A 45 11.80 7.18 6.98
N GLU A 46 12.35 8.32 7.34
CA GLU A 46 11.55 9.54 7.48
C GLU A 46 11.23 10.09 6.09
N PRO A 47 9.96 10.20 5.73
CA PRO A 47 9.59 10.79 4.45
C PRO A 47 9.80 12.29 4.47
N ASN A 48 10.59 12.80 3.53
CA ASN A 48 10.65 14.23 3.27
C ASN A 48 9.42 14.63 2.44
N TYR A 49 8.67 15.60 2.91
CA TYR A 49 7.41 16.00 2.30
C TYR A 49 7.28 17.52 2.17
N ILE A 50 6.39 17.95 1.29
CA ILE A 50 5.91 19.33 1.20
C ILE A 50 4.43 19.37 1.55
N THR A 51 3.99 20.50 2.08
CA THR A 51 2.57 20.76 2.31
C THR A 51 1.99 21.52 1.13
N VAL A 52 0.92 21.00 0.55
CA VAL A 52 0.22 21.59 -0.59
C VAL A 52 -1.25 21.76 -0.24
N GLN A 53 -1.84 22.87 -0.64
CA GLN A 53 -3.27 23.09 -0.51
C GLN A 53 -3.96 22.56 -1.77
N THR A 54 -4.96 21.72 -1.57
CA THR A 54 -5.77 21.16 -2.65
C THR A 54 -6.73 22.18 -3.24
N ILE A 55 -6.99 22.08 -4.53
CA ILE A 55 -8.01 22.85 -5.23
C ILE A 55 -9.08 21.93 -5.81
N GLU A 56 -10.18 22.48 -6.24
CA GLU A 56 -11.25 21.72 -6.86
C GLU A 56 -10.76 21.03 -8.14
N GLY A 57 -11.04 19.74 -8.27
CA GLY A 57 -10.60 18.90 -9.38
C GLY A 57 -9.26 18.23 -9.20
N ASP A 58 -8.54 18.47 -8.10
CA ASP A 58 -7.27 17.79 -7.80
C ASP A 58 -7.49 16.31 -7.56
N THR A 59 -6.56 15.53 -8.06
CA THR A 59 -6.43 14.09 -7.81
C THR A 59 -5.04 13.77 -7.30
N ILE A 60 -4.87 12.64 -6.65
CA ILE A 60 -3.54 12.19 -6.20
C ILE A 60 -2.57 12.11 -7.38
N HIS A 61 -3.06 11.64 -8.54
CA HIS A 61 -2.25 11.58 -9.76
C HIS A 61 -1.80 12.95 -10.26
N SER A 62 -2.70 13.94 -10.28
CA SER A 62 -2.37 15.30 -10.72
C SER A 62 -1.37 15.96 -9.76
N LEU A 63 -1.55 15.79 -8.47
CA LEU A 63 -0.66 16.33 -7.45
C LEU A 63 0.74 15.70 -7.53
N PHE A 64 0.83 14.40 -7.76
CA PHE A 64 2.10 13.73 -7.95
C PHE A 64 2.81 14.13 -9.24
N ALA A 65 2.05 14.44 -10.30
CA ALA A 65 2.59 14.92 -11.56
C ALA A 65 3.12 16.36 -11.45
N LEU A 66 2.40 17.22 -10.73
CA LEU A 66 2.81 18.61 -10.50
C LEU A 66 4.02 18.73 -9.56
N HIS A 67 4.16 17.79 -8.64
CA HIS A 67 5.23 17.75 -7.66
C HIS A 67 6.00 16.43 -7.78
N PRO A 68 6.87 16.29 -8.78
CA PRO A 68 7.62 15.04 -8.99
C PRO A 68 8.50 14.71 -7.79
N ALA A 69 8.67 13.42 -7.54
CA ALA A 69 9.54 12.94 -6.48
C ALA A 69 11.01 13.29 -6.80
N LYS A 70 11.79 13.66 -5.78
CA LYS A 70 13.21 13.93 -5.91
C LYS A 70 14.06 12.68 -6.09
N VAL A 71 13.54 11.56 -5.62
CA VAL A 71 14.17 10.25 -5.70
C VAL A 71 13.27 9.32 -6.52
N PRO A 72 13.82 8.50 -7.42
CA PRO A 72 13.01 7.53 -8.16
C PRO A 72 12.27 6.60 -7.19
N MET A 73 10.95 6.65 -7.26
CA MET A 73 10.08 5.76 -6.53
C MET A 73 8.88 5.38 -7.39
N THR A 74 8.37 4.20 -7.21
CA THR A 74 7.18 3.74 -7.93
C THR A 74 5.92 4.44 -7.41
N PHE A 75 4.89 4.49 -8.23
CA PHE A 75 3.61 5.09 -7.81
C PHE A 75 3.02 4.42 -6.55
N PRO A 76 2.99 3.09 -6.43
CA PRO A 76 2.50 2.44 -5.21
C PRO A 76 3.30 2.79 -3.96
N GLU A 77 4.62 2.87 -4.04
CA GLU A 77 5.48 3.27 -2.92
C GLU A 77 5.18 4.70 -2.48
N ARG A 78 5.08 5.62 -3.45
CA ARG A 78 4.75 7.01 -3.19
C ARG A 78 3.36 7.17 -2.58
N LEU A 79 2.38 6.40 -3.08
CA LEU A 79 1.02 6.38 -2.58
C LEU A 79 0.96 5.87 -1.13
N GLN A 80 1.73 4.85 -0.80
CA GLN A 80 1.83 4.33 0.57
C GLN A 80 2.39 5.38 1.52
N LEU A 81 3.45 6.08 1.13
CA LEU A 81 4.01 7.18 1.92
C LEU A 81 3.02 8.32 2.07
N PHE A 82 2.28 8.64 1.01
CA PHE A 82 1.24 9.66 1.03
C PHE A 82 0.15 9.37 2.06
N TYR A 83 -0.35 8.14 2.12
CA TYR A 83 -1.35 7.73 3.09
C TYR A 83 -0.78 7.62 4.52
N ASN A 84 0.49 7.31 4.68
CA ASN A 84 1.15 7.36 5.98
C ASN A 84 1.24 8.80 6.53
N LEU A 85 1.47 9.77 5.65
CA LEU A 85 1.50 11.19 6.00
C LEU A 85 0.10 11.80 6.19
N ASN A 86 -0.90 11.24 5.51
CA ASN A 86 -2.29 11.71 5.53
C ASN A 86 -3.25 10.54 5.78
N PRO A 87 -3.26 9.96 6.99
CA PRO A 87 -4.03 8.74 7.25
C PRO A 87 -5.53 8.90 7.07
N HIS A 88 -6.07 10.11 7.25
CA HIS A 88 -7.49 10.42 7.04
C HIS A 88 -7.94 10.26 5.59
N LEU A 89 -7.03 10.42 4.61
CA LEU A 89 -7.35 10.30 3.18
C LEU A 89 -7.48 8.85 2.70
N GLN A 90 -7.16 7.86 3.52
CA GLN A 90 -7.42 6.46 3.19
C GLN A 90 -8.92 6.14 3.09
N LEU A 91 -9.74 6.88 3.81
CA LEU A 91 -11.17 6.64 3.96
C LEU A 91 -12.04 7.76 3.35
N GLN A 92 -11.43 8.85 2.90
CA GLN A 92 -12.15 9.98 2.32
C GLN A 92 -11.45 10.49 1.06
N ALA A 93 -12.24 11.14 0.20
CA ALA A 93 -11.71 11.84 -0.97
C ALA A 93 -11.00 13.14 -0.58
N LEU A 94 -10.19 13.65 -1.50
CA LEU A 94 -9.57 14.97 -1.35
C LEU A 94 -10.66 16.05 -1.27
N ILE A 95 -10.53 16.93 -0.29
CA ILE A 95 -11.43 18.07 -0.09
C ILE A 95 -10.71 19.33 -0.57
N PRO A 96 -11.32 20.15 -1.44
CA PRO A 96 -10.74 21.41 -1.88
C PRO A 96 -10.46 22.35 -0.70
N GLY A 97 -9.27 22.98 -0.70
CA GLY A 97 -8.82 23.87 0.36
C GLY A 97 -8.13 23.19 1.54
N GLU A 98 -8.02 21.86 1.53
CA GLU A 98 -7.33 21.10 2.55
C GLU A 98 -5.80 21.14 2.35
N ASN A 99 -5.05 21.24 3.44
CA ASN A 99 -3.60 21.12 3.40
C ASN A 99 -3.21 19.67 3.56
N ILE A 100 -2.54 19.13 2.56
CA ILE A 100 -2.06 17.75 2.51
C ILE A 100 -0.55 17.70 2.41
N LYS A 101 0.04 16.60 2.86
CA LYS A 101 1.48 16.35 2.82
C LYS A 101 1.81 15.45 1.65
N LEU A 102 2.65 15.95 0.71
CA LEU A 102 3.10 15.18 -0.45
C LEU A 102 4.51 14.64 -0.23
N PRO A 103 4.73 13.33 -0.28
CA PRO A 103 6.07 12.77 -0.14
C PRO A 103 6.92 13.08 -1.39
N LEU A 104 8.12 13.62 -1.18
CA LEU A 104 9.09 13.92 -2.24
C LEU A 104 10.25 12.93 -2.27
N SER A 105 10.68 12.47 -1.11
CA SER A 105 11.77 11.52 -0.95
C SER A 105 11.66 10.86 0.42
N PHE A 106 12.44 9.83 0.62
CA PHE A 106 12.69 9.31 1.95
C PHE A 106 14.20 9.45 2.24
N GLU A 107 14.52 10.00 3.38
CA GLU A 107 15.88 10.00 3.88
C GLU A 107 16.14 8.70 4.63
N LEU A 108 17.24 8.05 4.28
CA LEU A 108 17.73 6.92 5.03
C LEU A 108 18.58 7.49 6.17
N GLU A 109 17.95 7.90 7.25
CA GLU A 109 18.71 8.28 8.43
C GLU A 109 19.35 7.03 9.04
N ASN A 110 20.66 6.92 8.88
CA ASN A 110 21.44 5.90 9.55
C ASN A 110 21.56 6.28 11.03
N LYS A 111 20.52 6.03 11.79
CA LYS A 111 20.51 6.22 13.24
C LYS A 111 21.23 5.10 13.99
N CYS A 112 22.17 4.47 13.30
CA CYS A 112 23.15 3.61 13.94
C CYS A 112 24.28 4.50 14.44
N GLY A 113 23.98 5.35 15.40
CA GLY A 113 24.98 6.06 16.17
C GLY A 113 25.84 5.06 16.95
N LYS A 114 27.12 5.28 16.93
CA LYS A 114 28.09 4.54 17.73
C LYS A 114 27.65 4.40 19.19
#